data_daf4747cc44b5d1cae6c5c7a91c973b6
#
_entry.id   daf4747cc44b5d1cae6c5c7a91c973b6
#
_cell.length_a   1.000
_cell.length_b   1.000
_cell.length_c   1.000
_cell.angle_alpha   90.00
_cell.angle_beta   90.00
_cell.angle_gamma   90.00
#
_symmetry.space_group_name_H-M   'P 1'
#
loop_
_entity.id
_entity.type
_entity.pdbx_description
1 polymer ?
#
loop_
_entity_poly.entity_id
_entity_poly.type
_entity_poly.pdbx_seq_one_letter_code
_entity_poly.pdbx_strand_id
1 'polypeptide(L)'
;MTPDTQSLANAPEIAAPDGSTVRPLCHINGLGSFAHFQLEPGEVARAVSHATVQEIWYIVGGAGRMWRRQEGQHPAVVDLRPGVCLTIPLGTAFQFRADSPDEPLQVVAVTMPPWPADSEDEARPEQGPWISALRS
;
A
#
# COMPACT_ATOMS: atom_id res chain seq x y z
N MET A 1 6.70 -25.29 8.79
CA MET A 1 7.30 -24.13 8.12
C MET A 1 8.51 -23.65 8.90
N THR A 2 9.62 -23.47 8.23
CA THR A 2 10.84 -22.94 8.86
C THR A 2 10.68 -21.44 9.10
N PRO A 3 11.09 -20.93 10.26
CA PRO A 3 11.09 -19.48 10.48
C PRO A 3 11.95 -18.75 9.45
N ASP A 4 11.51 -17.57 9.05
CA ASP A 4 12.17 -16.77 8.03
C ASP A 4 12.62 -15.42 8.60
N THR A 5 13.68 -14.85 8.03
CA THR A 5 14.21 -13.54 8.40
C THR A 5 14.61 -12.80 7.14
N GLN A 6 14.17 -11.55 7.00
CA GLN A 6 14.51 -10.71 5.86
C GLN A 6 14.82 -9.31 6.35
N SER A 7 15.90 -8.72 5.85
CA SER A 7 16.21 -7.32 6.13
C SER A 7 15.67 -6.44 5.00
N LEU A 8 15.26 -5.22 5.35
CA LEU A 8 14.79 -4.26 4.35
C LEU A 8 15.86 -3.95 3.30
N ALA A 9 17.11 -3.83 3.73
CA ALA A 9 18.22 -3.50 2.83
C ALA A 9 18.46 -4.56 1.75
N ASN A 10 18.13 -5.82 2.04
CA ASN A 10 18.34 -6.94 1.12
C ASN A 10 17.06 -7.39 0.41
N ALA A 11 15.93 -6.77 0.71
CA ALA A 11 14.67 -7.13 0.09
C ALA A 11 14.65 -6.71 -1.39
N PRO A 12 14.00 -7.49 -2.27
CA PRO A 12 13.83 -7.09 -3.65
C PRO A 12 12.91 -5.88 -3.75
N GLU A 13 13.11 -5.04 -4.77
CA GLU A 13 12.23 -3.93 -5.07
C GLU A 13 11.34 -4.28 -6.26
N ILE A 14 10.05 -4.12 -6.10
CA ILE A 14 9.05 -4.45 -7.12
C ILE A 14 8.14 -3.24 -7.30
N ALA A 15 7.77 -2.95 -8.57
CA ALA A 15 6.73 -1.96 -8.84
C ALA A 15 5.37 -2.59 -8.56
N ALA A 16 4.59 -1.99 -7.67
CA ALA A 16 3.24 -2.44 -7.39
C ALA A 16 2.27 -1.95 -8.47
N PRO A 17 1.08 -2.59 -8.62
CA PRO A 17 0.07 -2.14 -9.56
C PRO A 17 -0.39 -0.69 -9.35
N ASP A 18 -0.39 -0.20 -8.12
CA ASP A 18 -0.74 1.19 -7.81
C ASP A 18 0.38 2.19 -8.12
N GLY A 19 1.56 1.70 -8.49
CA GLY A 19 2.72 2.53 -8.84
C GLY A 19 3.69 2.77 -7.69
N SER A 20 3.39 2.31 -6.48
CA SER A 20 4.34 2.39 -5.36
C SER A 20 5.48 1.39 -5.55
N THR A 21 6.60 1.65 -4.88
CA THR A 21 7.70 0.68 -4.78
C THR A 21 7.44 -0.22 -3.59
N VAL A 22 7.44 -1.53 -3.81
CA VAL A 22 7.19 -2.53 -2.77
C VAL A 22 8.44 -3.36 -2.53
N ARG A 23 8.77 -3.54 -1.26
CA ARG A 23 9.80 -4.48 -0.82
C ARG A 23 9.13 -5.57 0.01
N PRO A 24 8.83 -6.73 -0.61
CA PRO A 24 8.30 -7.87 0.15
C PRO A 24 9.30 -8.31 1.21
N LEU A 25 8.82 -8.54 2.43
CA LEU A 25 9.66 -8.98 3.54
C LEU A 25 9.38 -10.44 3.87
N CYS A 26 8.51 -10.72 4.83
CA CYS A 26 8.23 -12.09 5.25
C CYS A 26 6.77 -12.43 5.01
N HIS A 27 6.47 -13.74 4.96
CA HIS A 27 5.10 -14.21 4.89
C HIS A 27 4.93 -15.50 5.67
N ILE A 28 3.70 -15.80 6.06
CA ILE A 28 3.30 -17.07 6.62
C ILE A 28 2.24 -17.67 5.70
N ASN A 29 2.51 -18.84 5.15
CA ASN A 29 1.65 -19.49 4.16
C ASN A 29 0.20 -19.55 4.65
N GLY A 30 -0.71 -19.11 3.79
CA GLY A 30 -2.14 -19.12 4.06
C GLY A 30 -2.64 -18.06 5.01
N LEU A 31 -1.78 -17.33 5.70
CA LEU A 31 -2.19 -16.37 6.73
C LEU A 31 -1.94 -14.91 6.32
N GLY A 32 -0.73 -14.54 5.97
CA GLY A 32 -0.44 -13.17 5.60
C GLY A 32 0.97 -12.96 5.09
N SER A 33 1.20 -11.79 4.48
CA SER A 33 2.52 -11.33 4.05
C SER A 33 2.76 -9.92 4.58
N PHE A 34 4.03 -9.58 4.76
CA PHE A 34 4.45 -8.29 5.29
C PHE A 34 5.38 -7.63 4.28
N ALA A 35 5.18 -6.34 4.03
CA ALA A 35 5.95 -5.61 3.04
C ALA A 35 6.15 -4.15 3.45
N HIS A 36 7.14 -3.53 2.86
CA HIS A 36 7.41 -2.10 2.94
C HIS A 36 7.00 -1.45 1.62
N PHE A 37 6.21 -0.38 1.69
CA PHE A 37 5.78 0.40 0.53
C PHE A 37 6.40 1.79 0.59
N GLN A 38 6.67 2.36 -0.59
CA GLN A 38 7.28 3.68 -0.68
C GLN A 38 6.72 4.45 -1.88
N LEU A 39 6.38 5.72 -1.64
CA LEU A 39 6.14 6.71 -2.68
C LEU A 39 7.18 7.82 -2.53
N GLU A 40 7.77 8.24 -3.66
CA GLU A 40 8.70 9.35 -3.65
C GLU A 40 7.98 10.68 -3.41
N PRO A 41 8.70 11.72 -2.94
CA PRO A 41 8.09 13.02 -2.69
C PRO A 41 7.28 13.51 -3.89
N GLY A 42 6.03 13.90 -3.65
CA GLY A 42 5.12 14.42 -4.68
C GLY A 42 4.42 13.39 -5.52
N GLU A 43 4.75 12.10 -5.39
CA GLU A 43 4.05 11.06 -6.15
C GLU A 43 2.63 10.84 -5.63
N VAL A 44 1.75 10.52 -6.57
CA VAL A 44 0.35 10.16 -6.29
C VAL A 44 0.10 8.79 -6.92
N ALA A 45 -0.25 7.81 -6.10
CA ALA A 45 -0.51 6.45 -6.56
C ALA A 45 -1.76 6.39 -7.44
N ARG A 46 -1.93 5.29 -8.16
CA ARG A 46 -3.18 5.00 -8.86
C ARG A 46 -4.23 4.57 -7.85
N ALA A 47 -5.48 4.96 -8.09
CA ALA A 47 -6.58 4.47 -7.29
C ALA A 47 -6.89 3.03 -7.67
N VAL A 48 -7.00 2.15 -6.67
CA VAL A 48 -7.25 0.72 -6.87
C VAL A 48 -8.15 0.16 -5.76
N SER A 49 -8.67 -1.04 -5.99
CA SER A 49 -9.22 -1.90 -4.94
C SER A 49 -8.61 -3.29 -5.12
N HIS A 50 -8.60 -4.09 -4.07
CA HIS A 50 -8.04 -5.44 -4.14
C HIS A 50 -9.14 -6.47 -4.32
N ALA A 51 -8.87 -7.47 -5.16
CA ALA A 51 -9.84 -8.52 -5.48
C ALA A 51 -10.01 -9.53 -4.34
N THR A 52 -8.93 -9.90 -3.65
CA THR A 52 -8.94 -11.00 -2.68
C THR A 52 -8.26 -10.69 -1.35
N VAL A 53 -7.49 -9.61 -1.26
CA VAL A 53 -6.70 -9.31 -0.06
C VAL A 53 -7.22 -8.08 0.66
N GLN A 54 -6.96 -8.04 1.95
CA GLN A 54 -7.18 -6.85 2.77
C GLN A 54 -5.90 -6.57 3.56
N GLU A 55 -5.76 -5.34 4.04
CA GLU A 55 -4.48 -4.88 4.59
C GLU A 55 -4.65 -4.07 5.85
N ILE A 56 -3.59 -4.09 6.67
CA ILE A 56 -3.40 -3.14 7.77
C ILE A 56 -2.07 -2.44 7.51
N TRP A 57 -2.10 -1.11 7.50
CA TRP A 57 -0.96 -0.25 7.21
C TRP A 57 -0.48 0.46 8.46
N TYR A 58 0.82 0.66 8.57
CA TYR A 58 1.42 1.51 9.60
C TYR A 58 2.46 2.43 8.95
N ILE A 59 2.29 3.74 9.13
CA ILE A 59 3.14 4.75 8.51
C ILE A 59 4.43 4.88 9.34
N VAL A 60 5.58 4.77 8.68
CA VAL A 60 6.88 4.83 9.35
C VAL A 60 7.76 5.99 8.92
N GLY A 61 7.41 6.70 7.83
CA GLY A 61 8.17 7.87 7.37
C GLY A 61 7.40 8.74 6.43
N GLY A 62 7.80 9.99 6.31
CA GLY A 62 7.19 10.96 5.42
C GLY A 62 5.85 11.49 5.87
N ALA A 63 5.11 12.05 4.91
CA ALA A 63 3.77 12.58 5.13
C ALA A 63 2.93 12.40 3.86
N GLY A 64 1.63 12.24 4.01
CA GLY A 64 0.74 12.07 2.88
C GLY A 64 -0.71 12.04 3.29
N ARG A 65 -1.54 11.57 2.38
CA ARG A 65 -2.97 11.41 2.61
C ARG A 65 -3.47 10.14 1.95
N MET A 66 -4.48 9.51 2.57
CA MET A 66 -5.16 8.32 2.07
C MET A 66 -6.64 8.62 1.90
N TRP A 67 -7.15 8.40 0.70
CA TRP A 67 -8.57 8.40 0.40
C TRP A 67 -9.06 6.95 0.37
N ARG A 68 -10.20 6.66 1.03
CA ARG A 68 -10.82 5.33 1.01
C ARG A 68 -12.32 5.48 0.80
N ARG A 69 -12.88 4.56 0.02
CA ARG A 69 -14.33 4.49 -0.23
C ARG A 69 -14.79 3.05 -0.20
N GLN A 70 -15.84 2.78 0.57
CA GLN A 70 -16.56 1.52 0.53
C GLN A 70 -17.93 1.75 -0.11
N GLU A 71 -18.44 0.72 -0.79
CA GLU A 71 -19.73 0.79 -1.46
C GLU A 71 -20.83 1.18 -0.46
N GLY A 72 -21.68 2.13 -0.87
CA GLY A 72 -22.78 2.62 -0.03
C GLY A 72 -22.38 3.54 1.11
N GLN A 73 -21.10 3.91 1.21
CA GLN A 73 -20.61 4.81 2.26
C GLN A 73 -19.97 6.06 1.67
N HIS A 74 -19.96 7.14 2.44
CA HIS A 74 -19.24 8.35 2.05
C HIS A 74 -17.73 8.10 2.12
N PRO A 75 -16.98 8.54 1.11
CA PRO A 75 -15.52 8.44 1.17
C PRO A 75 -14.95 9.36 2.25
N ALA A 76 -13.79 9.01 2.74
CA ALA A 76 -13.06 9.80 3.72
C ALA A 76 -11.59 9.89 3.35
N VAL A 77 -10.95 10.99 3.72
CA VAL A 77 -9.53 11.22 3.56
C VAL A 77 -8.91 11.34 4.95
N VAL A 78 -7.82 10.63 5.17
CA VAL A 78 -7.07 10.71 6.43
C VAL A 78 -5.63 11.11 6.17
N ASP A 79 -5.03 11.80 7.13
CA ASP A 79 -3.62 12.16 7.06
C ASP A 79 -2.75 10.95 7.35
N LEU A 80 -1.65 10.83 6.61
CA LEU A 80 -0.64 9.81 6.81
C LEU A 80 0.59 10.45 7.41
N ARG A 81 0.90 10.07 8.64
CA ARG A 81 2.08 10.54 9.39
C ARG A 81 2.66 9.36 10.15
N PRO A 82 3.96 9.37 10.48
CA PRO A 82 4.54 8.29 11.29
C PRO A 82 3.70 8.03 12.56
N GLY A 83 3.37 6.77 12.77
CA GLY A 83 2.54 6.34 13.90
C GLY A 83 1.07 6.15 13.57
N VAL A 84 0.59 6.59 12.40
CA VAL A 84 -0.80 6.34 11.98
C VAL A 84 -0.94 4.90 11.51
N CYS A 85 -1.96 4.22 12.02
CA CYS A 85 -2.34 2.87 11.60
C CYS A 85 -3.71 2.93 10.96
N LEU A 86 -3.89 2.25 9.82
CA LEU A 86 -5.17 2.23 9.13
C LEU A 86 -5.45 0.88 8.49
N THR A 87 -6.70 0.64 8.18
CA THR A 87 -7.13 -0.60 7.52
C THR A 87 -7.61 -0.32 6.11
N ILE A 88 -7.41 -1.31 5.24
CA ILE A 88 -7.99 -1.35 3.90
C ILE A 88 -8.73 -2.69 3.80
N PRO A 89 -10.00 -2.75 4.27
CA PRO A 89 -10.79 -3.96 4.18
C PRO A 89 -11.03 -4.38 2.73
N LEU A 90 -11.31 -5.66 2.52
CA LEU A 90 -11.62 -6.18 1.20
C LEU A 90 -12.75 -5.36 0.56
N GLY A 91 -12.59 -5.02 -0.71
CA GLY A 91 -13.58 -4.24 -1.46
C GLY A 91 -13.50 -2.73 -1.26
N THR A 92 -12.51 -2.24 -0.51
CA THR A 92 -12.30 -0.80 -0.34
C THR A 92 -11.52 -0.25 -1.53
N ALA A 93 -12.06 0.76 -2.20
CA ALA A 93 -11.31 1.56 -3.15
C ALA A 93 -10.44 2.54 -2.38
N PHE A 94 -9.18 2.69 -2.78
CA PHE A 94 -8.27 3.60 -2.07
C PHE A 94 -7.27 4.23 -3.03
N GLN A 95 -6.79 5.40 -2.63
CA GLN A 95 -5.71 6.12 -3.32
C GLN A 95 -4.91 6.87 -2.27
N PHE A 96 -3.59 6.89 -2.42
CA PHE A 96 -2.74 7.58 -1.48
C PHE A 96 -1.67 8.40 -2.20
N ARG A 97 -1.09 9.36 -1.48
CA ARG A 97 -0.14 10.30 -2.05
C ARG A 97 0.90 10.71 -1.02
N ALA A 98 2.10 11.03 -1.52
CA ALA A 98 3.21 11.55 -0.72
C ALA A 98 3.24 13.07 -0.83
N ASP A 99 3.01 13.76 0.29
CA ASP A 99 2.86 15.22 0.32
C ASP A 99 4.11 15.95 0.82
N SER A 100 5.08 15.25 1.41
CA SER A 100 6.34 15.90 1.78
C SER A 100 7.13 16.28 0.54
N PRO A 101 7.71 17.48 0.47
CA PRO A 101 8.50 17.90 -0.69
C PRO A 101 9.87 17.22 -0.78
N ASP A 102 10.39 16.67 0.30
CA ASP A 102 11.77 16.17 0.38
C ASP A 102 11.92 14.78 0.99
N GLU A 103 10.88 14.23 1.61
CA GLU A 103 10.93 12.89 2.22
C GLU A 103 9.94 11.94 1.54
N PRO A 104 10.36 10.71 1.22
CA PRO A 104 9.42 9.71 0.71
C PRO A 104 8.41 9.31 1.80
N LEU A 105 7.20 8.99 1.37
CA LEU A 105 6.23 8.33 2.23
C LEU A 105 6.61 6.86 2.36
N GLN A 106 6.75 6.37 3.58
CA GLN A 106 7.12 5.00 3.86
C GLN A 106 6.08 4.33 4.76
N VAL A 107 5.69 3.13 4.37
CA VAL A 107 4.61 2.37 5.00
C VAL A 107 5.08 0.93 5.18
N VAL A 108 4.72 0.31 6.29
CA VAL A 108 4.78 -1.14 6.42
C VAL A 108 3.36 -1.67 6.56
N ALA A 109 3.10 -2.82 5.95
CA ALA A 109 1.75 -3.35 5.91
C ALA A 109 1.73 -4.88 5.95
N VAL A 110 0.70 -5.42 6.60
CA VAL A 110 0.35 -6.83 6.50
C VAL A 110 -0.78 -6.99 5.49
N THR A 111 -0.62 -7.95 4.58
CA THR A 111 -1.62 -8.34 3.59
C THR A 111 -2.19 -9.70 3.96
N MET A 112 -3.50 -9.83 4.01
CA MET A 112 -4.19 -11.05 4.44
C MET A 112 -5.27 -11.43 3.43
N PRO A 113 -5.22 -12.62 2.84
CA PRO A 113 -4.12 -13.61 2.85
C PRO A 113 -2.84 -13.06 2.24
N PRO A 114 -1.76 -13.84 2.12
CA PRO A 114 -0.53 -13.35 1.51
C PRO A 114 -0.77 -12.78 0.12
N TRP A 115 -0.01 -11.74 -0.26
CA TRP A 115 -0.09 -11.19 -1.60
C TRP A 115 0.10 -12.32 -2.61
N PRO A 116 -0.80 -12.50 -3.60
CA PRO A 116 -0.73 -13.63 -4.51
C PRO A 116 0.47 -13.54 -5.44
N ALA A 117 1.07 -14.70 -5.73
CA ALA A 117 2.20 -14.80 -6.66
C ALA A 117 1.82 -14.31 -8.06
N ASP A 118 0.59 -14.59 -8.50
CA ASP A 118 0.00 -14.05 -9.72
C ASP A 118 -0.89 -12.86 -9.33
N SER A 119 -0.28 -11.69 -9.27
CA SER A 119 -0.95 -10.48 -8.78
C SER A 119 -1.46 -9.57 -9.88
N GLU A 120 -1.40 -10.00 -11.15
CA GLU A 120 -1.76 -9.15 -12.28
C GLU A 120 -3.18 -8.59 -12.17
N ASP A 121 -4.13 -9.43 -11.74
CA ASP A 121 -5.54 -9.05 -11.63
C ASP A 121 -5.96 -8.70 -10.18
N GLU A 122 -5.04 -8.69 -9.24
CA GLU A 122 -5.37 -8.43 -7.83
C GLU A 122 -5.79 -6.99 -7.60
N ALA A 123 -5.11 -6.03 -8.21
CA ALA A 123 -5.45 -4.62 -8.10
C ALA A 123 -6.37 -4.22 -9.24
N ARG A 124 -7.59 -3.83 -8.92
CA ARG A 124 -8.60 -3.37 -9.88
C ARG A 124 -8.54 -1.85 -9.98
N PRO A 125 -8.44 -1.27 -11.19
CA PRO A 125 -8.47 0.19 -11.33
C PRO A 125 -9.76 0.78 -10.77
N GLU A 126 -9.61 1.88 -10.05
CA GLU A 126 -10.73 2.63 -9.48
C GLU A 126 -10.59 4.10 -9.85
N GLN A 127 -11.64 4.86 -9.64
CA GLN A 127 -11.62 6.30 -9.84
C GLN A 127 -11.51 6.99 -8.48
N GLY A 128 -10.36 7.61 -8.24
CA GLY A 128 -10.09 8.33 -7.01
C GLY A 128 -10.19 9.84 -7.20
N PRO A 129 -9.98 10.60 -6.13
CA PRO A 129 -10.11 12.06 -6.15
C PRO A 129 -8.89 12.77 -6.74
N TRP A 130 -7.75 12.08 -6.90
CA TRP A 130 -6.51 12.70 -7.34
C TRP A 130 -6.05 12.13 -8.67
N ILE A 131 -5.41 12.98 -9.47
CA ILE A 131 -4.75 12.54 -10.69
C ILE A 131 -3.45 11.83 -10.29
N SER A 132 -3.28 10.59 -10.75
CA SER A 132 -2.06 9.84 -10.49
C SER A 132 -0.85 10.56 -11.09
N ALA A 133 0.24 10.64 -10.33
CA ALA A 133 1.50 11.27 -10.74
C ALA A 133 2.65 10.43 -10.20
N LEU A 134 3.27 9.66 -11.09
CA LEU A 134 4.33 8.72 -10.75
C LEU A 134 5.60 9.07 -11.51
N ARG A 135 6.73 8.94 -10.83
CA ARG A 135 8.03 9.08 -11.46
C ARG A 135 8.36 7.80 -12.22
N SER A 136 8.97 7.96 -13.37
CA SER A 136 9.45 6.82 -14.18
C SER A 136 10.86 6.39 -13.73
#